data_7fa61445de1e6ab439b6a37559c588f2
#
_entry.id   7fa61445de1e6ab439b6a37559c588f2
#
_cell.length_a   1.000
_cell.length_b   1.000
_cell.length_c   1.000
_cell.angle_alpha   90.00
_cell.angle_beta   90.00
_cell.angle_gamma   90.00
#
_symmetry.space_group_name_H-M   'P 1'
#
loop_
_entity.id
_entity.type
_entity.pdbx_description
1 polymer ?
#
loop_
_entity_poly.entity_id
_entity_poly.type
_entity_poly.pdbx_seq_one_letter_code
_entity_poly.pdbx_strand_id
1 'polypeptide(L)'
;MKAEAPAVTVARGARDVGAWPEAVRGRLAEYYTRYYRDTLGVPGWQDLVAVRLGEEALETRHLSRLESAMGRRVAGLRLLNVGCGTGGFTVVAQRAGASAVGVDAEPAAVEICRLKAGAEKGGPTCLLAAAEALPFPDASFDVVYCFSTLEHVESVPATVREMLRVARPGGAVYIHAPSALACYEGHYKLFWVPRMPKALARWYLRARGRPTGFVDTLTPLLPRRLESLVRDAGAREVTRLEPADARLPETGSPLWPLVRAYYRLFGIGPHIELLARK
;
A
#
# COMPACT_ATOMS: atom_id res chain seq x y z
N MET A 1 19.88 22.39 -17.53
CA MET A 1 20.29 21.01 -17.28
C MET A 1 19.06 20.25 -16.81
N LYS A 2 18.53 19.36 -17.67
CA LYS A 2 17.40 18.47 -17.33
C LYS A 2 17.98 17.34 -16.49
N ALA A 3 17.59 17.27 -15.21
CA ALA A 3 17.91 16.12 -14.38
C ALA A 3 17.02 14.96 -14.84
N GLU A 4 17.61 13.96 -15.46
CA GLU A 4 16.96 12.69 -15.77
C GLU A 4 16.55 11.99 -14.47
N ALA A 5 15.32 11.49 -14.45
CA ALA A 5 14.83 10.66 -13.35
C ALA A 5 15.64 9.35 -13.33
N PRO A 6 16.05 8.84 -12.14
CA PRO A 6 16.82 7.61 -12.06
C PRO A 6 15.98 6.42 -12.54
N ALA A 7 16.55 5.64 -13.46
CA ALA A 7 15.97 4.40 -13.94
C ALA A 7 15.79 3.42 -12.77
N VAL A 8 14.54 2.96 -12.59
CA VAL A 8 14.23 1.85 -11.69
C VAL A 8 14.84 0.59 -12.32
N THR A 9 15.96 0.13 -11.81
CA THR A 9 16.58 -1.12 -12.25
C THR A 9 15.68 -2.28 -11.85
N VAL A 10 14.85 -2.73 -12.80
CA VAL A 10 14.08 -3.98 -12.66
C VAL A 10 15.08 -5.13 -12.75
N ALA A 11 15.26 -5.87 -11.67
CA ALA A 11 16.08 -7.07 -11.65
C ALA A 11 15.59 -8.05 -12.72
N ARG A 12 16.41 -8.34 -13.74
CA ARG A 12 16.20 -9.41 -14.72
C ARG A 12 16.23 -10.74 -13.98
N GLY A 13 15.08 -11.35 -13.73
CA GLY A 13 14.99 -12.64 -13.05
C GLY A 13 13.60 -13.08 -12.65
N ALA A 14 12.53 -12.39 -13.07
CA ALA A 14 11.17 -12.90 -12.91
C ALA A 14 10.93 -14.01 -13.92
N ARG A 15 10.77 -15.27 -13.47
CA ARG A 15 10.13 -16.31 -14.28
C ARG A 15 8.78 -15.76 -14.72
N ASP A 16 8.41 -16.05 -15.96
CA ASP A 16 7.16 -15.70 -16.62
C ASP A 16 5.97 -16.10 -15.72
N VAL A 17 5.57 -15.22 -14.81
CA VAL A 17 4.30 -15.33 -14.11
C VAL A 17 3.29 -14.97 -15.16
N GLY A 18 2.54 -15.96 -15.65
CA GLY A 18 1.70 -15.91 -16.85
C GLY A 18 1.03 -14.55 -17.02
N ALA A 19 1.28 -13.92 -18.16
CA ALA A 19 0.76 -12.58 -18.43
C ALA A 19 -0.78 -12.62 -18.34
N TRP A 20 -1.37 -11.64 -17.65
CA TRP A 20 -2.81 -11.48 -17.59
C TRP A 20 -3.43 -11.47 -19.00
N PRO A 21 -4.67 -11.97 -19.15
CA PRO A 21 -5.41 -11.83 -20.42
C PRO A 21 -5.41 -10.38 -20.89
N GLU A 22 -5.43 -10.15 -22.20
CA GLU A 22 -5.36 -8.81 -22.80
C GLU A 22 -6.41 -7.86 -22.23
N ALA A 23 -7.63 -8.35 -21.99
CA ALA A 23 -8.70 -7.56 -21.38
C ALA A 23 -8.34 -7.03 -19.97
N VAL A 24 -7.68 -7.85 -19.14
CA VAL A 24 -7.20 -7.44 -17.81
C VAL A 24 -6.07 -6.45 -17.94
N ARG A 25 -5.09 -6.71 -18.82
CA ARG A 25 -3.94 -5.83 -19.07
C ARG A 25 -4.37 -4.46 -19.58
N GLY A 26 -5.32 -4.43 -20.52
CA GLY A 26 -5.86 -3.18 -21.07
C GLY A 26 -6.50 -2.30 -19.98
N ARG A 27 -7.36 -2.90 -19.14
CA ARG A 27 -8.02 -2.18 -18.04
C ARG A 27 -7.02 -1.71 -16.98
N LEU A 28 -6.03 -2.53 -16.66
CA LEU A 28 -4.98 -2.20 -15.71
C LEU A 28 -4.11 -1.04 -16.24
N ALA A 29 -3.74 -1.08 -17.52
CA ALA A 29 -2.98 0.00 -18.16
C ALA A 29 -3.75 1.32 -18.17
N GLU A 30 -5.05 1.30 -18.52
CA GLU A 30 -5.93 2.46 -18.50
C GLU A 30 -6.02 3.08 -17.10
N TYR A 31 -6.29 2.24 -16.08
CA TYR A 31 -6.41 2.65 -14.68
C TYR A 31 -5.14 3.35 -14.18
N TYR A 32 -3.99 2.73 -14.34
CA TYR A 32 -2.72 3.30 -13.85
C TYR A 32 -2.22 4.46 -14.72
N THR A 33 -2.56 4.51 -16.01
CA THR A 33 -2.29 5.68 -16.86
C THR A 33 -3.04 6.89 -16.33
N ARG A 34 -4.35 6.76 -16.06
CA ARG A 34 -5.15 7.85 -15.47
C ARG A 34 -4.60 8.27 -14.12
N TYR A 35 -4.21 7.32 -13.27
CA TYR A 35 -3.67 7.59 -11.95
C TYR A 35 -2.33 8.37 -12.02
N TYR A 36 -1.34 7.83 -12.71
CA TYR A 36 0.00 8.44 -12.71
C TYR A 36 0.11 9.67 -13.61
N ARG A 37 -0.53 9.66 -14.79
CA ARG A 37 -0.48 10.76 -15.75
C ARG A 37 -1.42 11.89 -15.35
N ASP A 38 -2.71 11.58 -15.14
CA ASP A 38 -3.74 12.61 -15.05
C ASP A 38 -3.97 13.09 -13.62
N THR A 39 -3.98 12.16 -12.66
CA THR A 39 -4.21 12.50 -11.24
C THR A 39 -2.96 13.04 -10.55
N LEU A 40 -1.79 12.44 -10.80
CA LEU A 40 -0.54 12.80 -10.13
C LEU A 40 0.42 13.64 -11.00
N GLY A 41 0.29 13.59 -12.32
CA GLY A 41 1.17 14.28 -13.25
C GLY A 41 2.63 13.84 -13.17
N VAL A 42 2.92 12.57 -12.85
CA VAL A 42 4.29 12.06 -12.62
C VAL A 42 5.04 11.95 -13.95
N PRO A 43 6.22 12.58 -14.15
CA PRO A 43 7.05 12.35 -15.33
C PRO A 43 7.52 10.89 -15.36
N GLY A 44 7.62 10.33 -16.57
CA GLY A 44 7.98 8.91 -16.73
C GLY A 44 6.87 7.96 -16.23
N TRP A 45 5.62 8.41 -16.20
CA TRP A 45 4.47 7.61 -15.79
C TRP A 45 4.36 6.28 -16.55
N GLN A 46 4.86 6.21 -17.80
CA GLN A 46 4.88 5.00 -18.61
C GLN A 46 5.62 3.85 -17.93
N ASP A 47 6.79 4.14 -17.32
CA ASP A 47 7.59 3.14 -16.61
C ASP A 47 6.85 2.66 -15.35
N LEU A 48 6.13 3.55 -14.67
CA LEU A 48 5.30 3.19 -13.51
C LEU A 48 4.12 2.29 -13.92
N VAL A 49 3.47 2.58 -15.05
CA VAL A 49 2.43 1.71 -15.62
C VAL A 49 3.01 0.35 -15.97
N ALA A 50 4.17 0.30 -16.63
CA ALA A 50 4.83 -0.96 -16.98
C ALA A 50 5.14 -1.82 -15.74
N VAL A 51 5.61 -1.21 -14.64
CA VAL A 51 5.82 -1.90 -13.35
C VAL A 51 4.50 -2.45 -12.81
N ARG A 52 3.39 -1.69 -12.93
CA ARG A 52 2.07 -2.12 -12.44
C ARG A 52 1.43 -3.21 -13.29
N LEU A 53 1.77 -3.33 -14.56
CA LEU A 53 1.33 -4.46 -15.39
C LEU A 53 1.93 -5.80 -14.95
N GLY A 54 3.04 -5.78 -14.20
CA GLY A 54 3.66 -6.94 -13.56
C GLY A 54 3.66 -6.85 -12.03
N GLU A 55 2.62 -6.28 -11.42
CA GLU A 55 2.56 -5.99 -9.98
C GLU A 55 2.70 -7.23 -9.09
N GLU A 56 2.36 -8.43 -9.58
CA GLU A 56 2.45 -9.67 -8.81
C GLU A 56 3.87 -9.96 -8.28
N ALA A 57 4.90 -9.57 -9.04
CA ALA A 57 6.29 -9.72 -8.59
C ALA A 57 6.60 -8.83 -7.37
N LEU A 58 6.00 -7.63 -7.33
CA LEU A 58 6.08 -6.72 -6.18
C LEU A 58 5.27 -7.28 -5.01
N GLU A 59 4.05 -7.74 -5.28
CA GLU A 59 3.14 -8.25 -4.26
C GLU A 59 3.62 -9.56 -3.64
N THR A 60 4.37 -10.37 -4.36
CA THR A 60 5.06 -11.55 -3.81
C THR A 60 6.10 -11.15 -2.74
N ARG A 61 6.79 -10.03 -2.91
CA ARG A 61 7.69 -9.51 -1.87
C ARG A 61 6.93 -9.01 -0.65
N HIS A 62 5.79 -8.32 -0.86
CA HIS A 62 4.92 -7.89 0.23
C HIS A 62 4.35 -9.09 1.01
N LEU A 63 3.94 -10.16 0.30
CA LEU A 63 3.50 -11.39 0.95
C LEU A 63 4.62 -12.04 1.78
N SER A 64 5.83 -12.14 1.23
CA SER A 64 6.99 -12.68 1.97
C SER A 64 7.30 -11.85 3.22
N ARG A 65 7.14 -10.54 3.14
CA ARG A 65 7.30 -9.63 4.28
C ARG A 65 6.23 -9.87 5.35
N LEU A 66 4.96 -9.99 4.95
CA LEU A 66 3.86 -10.33 5.86
C LEU A 66 4.12 -11.67 6.57
N GLU A 67 4.48 -12.72 5.82
CA GLU A 67 4.77 -14.05 6.37
C GLU A 67 5.94 -14.03 7.34
N SER A 68 7.02 -13.31 7.00
CA SER A 68 8.17 -13.11 7.87
C SER A 68 7.78 -12.39 9.18
N ALA A 69 6.98 -11.33 9.08
CA ALA A 69 6.51 -10.58 10.25
C ALA A 69 5.61 -11.44 11.16
N MET A 70 4.75 -12.28 10.58
CA MET A 70 3.87 -13.19 11.33
C MET A 70 4.60 -14.42 11.90
N GLY A 71 5.78 -14.77 11.37
CA GLY A 71 6.48 -16.02 11.68
C GLY A 71 5.78 -17.27 11.13
N ARG A 72 4.88 -17.12 10.13
CA ARG A 72 4.13 -18.25 9.54
C ARG A 72 3.64 -17.92 8.12
N ARG A 73 3.39 -18.99 7.34
CA ARG A 73 2.82 -18.89 6.00
C ARG A 73 1.32 -18.56 6.04
N VAL A 74 0.81 -17.96 4.95
CA VAL A 74 -0.63 -17.65 4.81
C VAL A 74 -1.45 -18.85 4.34
N ALA A 75 -0.84 -19.92 3.87
CA ALA A 75 -1.54 -21.10 3.39
C ALA A 75 -2.53 -21.65 4.43
N GLY A 76 -3.76 -21.92 4.01
CA GLY A 76 -4.86 -22.39 4.86
C GLY A 76 -5.51 -21.32 5.74
N LEU A 77 -5.04 -20.05 5.68
CA LEU A 77 -5.61 -18.95 6.47
C LEU A 77 -6.68 -18.21 5.69
N ARG A 78 -7.67 -17.68 6.40
CA ARG A 78 -8.61 -16.68 5.89
C ARG A 78 -7.96 -15.31 5.97
N LEU A 79 -7.73 -14.69 4.81
CA LEU A 79 -7.03 -13.41 4.70
C LEU A 79 -7.94 -12.35 4.09
N LEU A 80 -8.08 -11.21 4.77
CA LEU A 80 -8.74 -10.01 4.26
C LEU A 80 -7.69 -8.99 3.85
N ASN A 81 -7.76 -8.51 2.62
CA ASN A 81 -6.99 -7.37 2.12
C ASN A 81 -7.88 -6.12 2.08
N VAL A 82 -7.67 -5.19 2.99
CA VAL A 82 -8.40 -3.92 3.11
C VAL A 82 -7.73 -2.86 2.26
N GLY A 83 -8.48 -2.26 1.32
CA GLY A 83 -7.91 -1.39 0.29
C GLY A 83 -7.15 -2.21 -0.75
N CYS A 84 -7.82 -3.23 -1.31
CA CYS A 84 -7.16 -4.19 -2.19
C CYS A 84 -6.76 -3.62 -3.56
N GLY A 85 -7.23 -2.43 -3.91
CA GLY A 85 -6.98 -1.81 -5.20
C GLY A 85 -7.34 -2.76 -6.36
N THR A 86 -6.44 -2.86 -7.32
CA THR A 86 -6.58 -3.74 -8.50
C THR A 86 -6.38 -5.24 -8.19
N GLY A 87 -6.20 -5.62 -6.92
CA GLY A 87 -6.21 -7.00 -6.46
C GLY A 87 -4.89 -7.77 -6.56
N GLY A 88 -3.79 -7.12 -6.90
CA GLY A 88 -2.49 -7.80 -7.07
C GLY A 88 -2.10 -8.64 -5.86
N PHE A 89 -2.09 -8.06 -4.66
CA PHE A 89 -1.78 -8.80 -3.43
C PHE A 89 -2.80 -9.89 -3.12
N THR A 90 -4.09 -9.62 -3.34
CA THR A 90 -5.17 -10.58 -3.03
C THR A 90 -5.00 -11.85 -3.86
N VAL A 91 -4.68 -11.71 -5.15
CA VAL A 91 -4.41 -12.86 -6.05
C VAL A 91 -3.16 -13.61 -5.61
N VAL A 92 -2.07 -12.90 -5.28
CA VAL A 92 -0.82 -13.53 -4.84
C VAL A 92 -1.04 -14.31 -3.53
N ALA A 93 -1.79 -13.77 -2.58
CA ALA A 93 -2.14 -14.46 -1.34
C ALA A 93 -3.00 -15.72 -1.60
N GLN A 94 -3.97 -15.62 -2.53
CA GLN A 94 -4.78 -16.77 -2.95
C GLN A 94 -3.92 -17.87 -3.58
N ARG A 95 -3.02 -17.52 -4.50
CA ARG A 95 -2.06 -18.45 -5.12
C ARG A 95 -1.14 -19.11 -4.10
N ALA A 96 -0.83 -18.41 -3.00
CA ALA A 96 -0.04 -18.94 -1.88
C ALA A 96 -0.85 -19.85 -0.93
N GLY A 97 -2.12 -20.13 -1.25
CA GLY A 97 -2.98 -21.06 -0.52
C GLY A 97 -3.82 -20.43 0.60
N ALA A 98 -3.87 -19.10 0.70
CA ALA A 98 -4.84 -18.43 1.57
C ALA A 98 -6.26 -18.50 0.96
N SER A 99 -7.29 -18.44 1.82
CA SER A 99 -8.63 -18.06 1.39
C SER A 99 -8.72 -16.53 1.43
N ALA A 100 -8.42 -15.90 0.29
CA ALA A 100 -8.25 -14.46 0.22
C ALA A 100 -9.51 -13.73 -0.22
N VAL A 101 -9.82 -12.64 0.50
CA VAL A 101 -10.88 -11.69 0.17
C VAL A 101 -10.26 -10.30 0.08
N GLY A 102 -10.57 -9.56 -0.99
CA GLY A 102 -10.19 -8.16 -1.14
C GLY A 102 -11.40 -7.24 -1.02
N VAL A 103 -11.25 -6.11 -0.34
CA VAL A 103 -12.25 -5.03 -0.32
C VAL A 103 -11.60 -3.72 -0.72
N ASP A 104 -12.32 -2.92 -1.51
CA ASP A 104 -11.93 -1.56 -1.86
C ASP A 104 -13.17 -0.70 -2.08
N ALA A 105 -13.05 0.60 -1.85
CA ALA A 105 -14.14 1.55 -2.05
C ALA A 105 -14.19 2.08 -3.49
N GLU A 106 -13.16 1.84 -4.31
CA GLU A 106 -13.08 2.33 -5.68
C GLU A 106 -13.66 1.30 -6.67
N PRO A 107 -14.81 1.59 -7.34
CA PRO A 107 -15.46 0.63 -8.23
C PRO A 107 -14.55 0.14 -9.39
N ALA A 108 -13.75 1.04 -9.98
CA ALA A 108 -12.87 0.70 -11.10
C ALA A 108 -11.75 -0.27 -10.68
N ALA A 109 -11.21 -0.08 -9.48
CA ALA A 109 -10.19 -0.98 -8.91
C ALA A 109 -10.80 -2.37 -8.63
N VAL A 110 -11.98 -2.41 -8.00
CA VAL A 110 -12.70 -3.67 -7.70
C VAL A 110 -13.08 -4.42 -8.98
N GLU A 111 -13.48 -3.70 -10.05
CA GLU A 111 -13.76 -4.33 -11.36
C GLU A 111 -12.51 -5.07 -11.87
N ILE A 112 -11.34 -4.42 -11.83
CA ILE A 112 -10.08 -5.05 -12.27
C ILE A 112 -9.72 -6.24 -11.36
N CYS A 113 -9.89 -6.10 -10.03
CA CYS A 113 -9.69 -7.21 -9.10
C CYS A 113 -10.57 -8.42 -9.47
N ARG A 114 -11.85 -8.20 -9.78
CA ARG A 114 -12.78 -9.25 -10.21
C ARG A 114 -12.39 -9.89 -11.54
N LEU A 115 -11.92 -9.11 -12.50
CA LEU A 115 -11.41 -9.63 -13.77
C LEU A 115 -10.19 -10.53 -13.54
N LYS A 116 -9.26 -10.16 -12.69
CA LYS A 116 -8.12 -11.00 -12.28
C LYS A 116 -8.59 -12.27 -11.58
N ALA A 117 -9.50 -12.13 -10.63
CA ALA A 117 -10.07 -13.28 -9.90
C ALA A 117 -10.77 -14.27 -10.84
N GLY A 118 -11.52 -13.78 -11.81
CA GLY A 118 -12.19 -14.61 -12.83
C GLY A 118 -11.24 -15.32 -13.82
N ALA A 119 -10.03 -14.77 -13.99
CA ALA A 119 -8.99 -15.39 -14.81
C ALA A 119 -8.22 -16.52 -14.08
N GLU A 120 -8.41 -16.66 -12.76
CA GLU A 120 -7.76 -17.66 -11.91
C GLU A 120 -8.73 -18.79 -11.55
N LYS A 121 -8.26 -20.03 -11.63
CA LYS A 121 -9.03 -21.16 -11.10
C LYS A 121 -9.06 -21.08 -9.57
N GLY A 122 -10.27 -20.90 -8.98
CA GLY A 122 -10.41 -20.69 -7.55
C GLY A 122 -9.85 -19.33 -7.10
N GLY A 123 -10.03 -18.28 -7.93
CA GLY A 123 -9.57 -16.94 -7.65
C GLY A 123 -10.21 -16.34 -6.39
N PRO A 124 -9.63 -15.23 -5.87
CA PRO A 124 -10.11 -14.59 -4.65
C PRO A 124 -11.47 -13.92 -4.84
N THR A 125 -12.15 -13.61 -3.74
CA THR A 125 -13.35 -12.78 -3.75
C THR A 125 -12.97 -11.30 -3.68
N CYS A 126 -13.58 -10.45 -4.54
CA CYS A 126 -13.35 -8.99 -4.53
C CYS A 126 -14.68 -8.26 -4.34
N LEU A 127 -14.79 -7.43 -3.29
CA LEU A 127 -16.00 -6.73 -2.89
C LEU A 127 -15.81 -5.22 -2.90
N LEU A 128 -16.85 -4.51 -3.34
CA LEU A 128 -16.94 -3.06 -3.20
C LEU A 128 -17.46 -2.75 -1.79
N ALA A 129 -16.62 -2.18 -0.93
CA ALA A 129 -16.97 -1.81 0.43
C ALA A 129 -16.02 -0.74 0.97
N ALA A 130 -16.55 0.13 1.84
CA ALA A 130 -15.72 1.07 2.60
C ALA A 130 -14.98 0.35 3.72
N ALA A 131 -13.74 0.75 3.97
CA ALA A 131 -12.90 0.17 5.04
C ALA A 131 -13.43 0.50 6.45
N GLU A 132 -14.24 1.54 6.58
CA GLU A 132 -14.89 1.98 7.80
C GLU A 132 -16.13 1.16 8.20
N ALA A 133 -16.63 0.32 7.26
CA ALA A 133 -17.84 -0.50 7.44
C ALA A 133 -17.68 -1.82 6.68
N LEU A 134 -16.84 -2.71 7.19
CA LEU A 134 -16.53 -3.98 6.54
C LEU A 134 -17.72 -4.93 6.60
N PRO A 135 -18.19 -5.51 5.46
CA PRO A 135 -19.40 -6.33 5.38
C PRO A 135 -19.16 -7.78 5.87
N PHE A 136 -18.46 -7.93 6.99
CA PHE A 136 -18.13 -9.23 7.57
C PHE A 136 -18.49 -9.30 9.04
N PRO A 137 -18.88 -10.47 9.55
CA PRO A 137 -19.07 -10.69 10.99
C PRO A 137 -17.75 -10.48 11.76
N ASP A 138 -17.86 -10.31 13.07
CA ASP A 138 -16.72 -10.29 13.99
C ASP A 138 -15.91 -11.58 13.88
N ALA A 139 -14.60 -11.49 14.10
CA ALA A 139 -13.70 -12.64 14.15
C ALA A 139 -13.71 -13.54 12.89
N SER A 140 -13.92 -12.96 11.72
CA SER A 140 -14.05 -13.67 10.44
C SER A 140 -12.72 -14.06 9.80
N PHE A 141 -11.60 -13.39 10.15
CA PHE A 141 -10.33 -13.54 9.46
C PHE A 141 -9.17 -13.90 10.41
N ASP A 142 -8.27 -14.74 9.92
CA ASP A 142 -7.01 -15.08 10.59
C ASP A 142 -5.98 -13.97 10.44
N VAL A 143 -6.00 -13.30 9.28
CA VAL A 143 -5.11 -12.20 8.90
C VAL A 143 -5.91 -11.09 8.25
N VAL A 144 -5.70 -9.85 8.71
CA VAL A 144 -6.18 -8.63 8.07
C VAL A 144 -4.96 -7.85 7.60
N TYR A 145 -4.87 -7.62 6.31
CA TYR A 145 -3.77 -6.91 5.66
C TYR A 145 -4.27 -5.57 5.12
N CYS A 146 -3.54 -4.49 5.40
CA CYS A 146 -3.86 -3.14 4.95
C CYS A 146 -2.56 -2.43 4.53
N PHE A 147 -2.43 -2.13 3.25
CA PHE A 147 -1.20 -1.57 2.69
C PHE A 147 -1.48 -0.32 1.87
N SER A 148 -0.91 0.82 2.30
CA SER A 148 -1.09 2.14 1.65
C SER A 148 -2.56 2.47 1.37
N THR A 149 -3.39 2.33 2.40
CA THR A 149 -4.83 2.55 2.34
C THR A 149 -5.29 3.57 3.39
N LEU A 150 -4.72 3.51 4.61
CA LEU A 150 -5.16 4.34 5.73
C LEU A 150 -5.02 5.85 5.48
N GLU A 151 -4.12 6.26 4.62
CA GLU A 151 -3.96 7.65 4.19
C GLU A 151 -5.10 8.15 3.30
N HIS A 152 -5.93 7.25 2.77
CA HIS A 152 -7.03 7.54 1.83
C HIS A 152 -8.43 7.41 2.44
N VAL A 153 -8.55 6.83 3.63
CA VAL A 153 -9.85 6.59 4.28
C VAL A 153 -10.41 7.88 4.89
N GLU A 154 -11.73 7.96 5.01
CA GLU A 154 -12.41 9.09 5.65
C GLU A 154 -12.13 9.12 7.16
N SER A 155 -12.08 7.94 7.79
CA SER A 155 -11.87 7.80 9.24
C SER A 155 -10.87 6.69 9.59
N VAL A 156 -9.61 7.05 9.81
CA VAL A 156 -8.58 6.11 10.28
C VAL A 156 -8.99 5.36 11.56
N PRO A 157 -9.57 6.03 12.60
CA PRO A 157 -10.03 5.32 13.79
C PRO A 157 -11.14 4.31 13.52
N ALA A 158 -12.10 4.62 12.62
CA ALA A 158 -13.17 3.69 12.26
C ALA A 158 -12.60 2.47 11.51
N THR A 159 -11.74 2.71 10.51
CA THR A 159 -11.08 1.64 9.75
C THR A 159 -10.27 0.71 10.66
N VAL A 160 -9.48 1.27 11.58
CA VAL A 160 -8.67 0.45 12.52
C VAL A 160 -9.57 -0.39 13.43
N ARG A 161 -10.69 0.17 13.93
CA ARG A 161 -11.66 -0.61 14.72
C ARG A 161 -12.28 -1.75 13.91
N GLU A 162 -12.68 -1.49 12.66
CA GLU A 162 -13.25 -2.51 11.79
C GLU A 162 -12.25 -3.63 11.48
N MET A 163 -10.99 -3.29 11.16
CA MET A 163 -9.94 -4.29 10.93
C MET A 163 -9.75 -5.19 12.16
N LEU A 164 -9.72 -4.61 13.37
CA LEU A 164 -9.62 -5.39 14.59
C LEU A 164 -10.91 -6.15 14.90
N ARG A 165 -12.09 -5.60 14.62
CA ARG A 165 -13.38 -6.28 14.80
C ARG A 165 -13.42 -7.59 14.01
N VAL A 166 -13.07 -7.53 12.71
CA VAL A 166 -13.14 -8.69 11.81
C VAL A 166 -11.99 -9.66 11.99
N ALA A 167 -10.87 -9.26 12.58
CA ALA A 167 -9.80 -10.17 12.96
C ALA A 167 -10.26 -11.06 14.12
N ARG A 168 -9.95 -12.37 14.09
CA ARG A 168 -10.28 -13.31 15.17
C ARG A 168 -9.36 -13.09 16.39
N PRO A 169 -9.75 -13.54 17.60
CA PRO A 169 -8.83 -13.61 18.72
C PRO A 169 -7.56 -14.40 18.36
N GLY A 170 -6.39 -13.84 18.66
CA GLY A 170 -5.09 -14.39 18.24
C GLY A 170 -4.76 -14.18 16.75
N GLY A 171 -5.64 -13.53 15.98
CA GLY A 171 -5.40 -13.15 14.59
C GLY A 171 -4.40 -12.01 14.45
N ALA A 172 -3.87 -11.85 13.25
CA ALA A 172 -2.91 -10.79 12.91
C ALA A 172 -3.57 -9.66 12.13
N VAL A 173 -3.23 -8.43 12.45
CA VAL A 173 -3.54 -7.23 11.65
C VAL A 173 -2.22 -6.59 11.24
N TYR A 174 -1.94 -6.59 9.95
CA TYR A 174 -0.75 -5.96 9.38
C TYR A 174 -1.12 -4.64 8.72
N ILE A 175 -0.41 -3.59 9.06
CA ILE A 175 -0.63 -2.24 8.55
C ILE A 175 0.68 -1.71 7.97
N HIS A 176 0.63 -1.25 6.72
CA HIS A 176 1.67 -0.44 6.11
C HIS A 176 1.06 0.87 5.62
N ALA A 177 1.67 2.00 5.96
CA ALA A 177 1.21 3.32 5.52
C ALA A 177 2.38 4.30 5.39
N PRO A 178 2.28 5.33 4.52
CA PRO A 178 3.28 6.39 4.47
C PRO A 178 3.30 7.19 5.78
N SER A 179 4.50 7.56 6.21
CA SER A 179 4.68 8.37 7.41
C SER A 179 4.60 9.86 7.08
N ALA A 180 3.85 10.63 7.87
CA ALA A 180 3.87 12.10 7.79
C ALA A 180 5.25 12.70 8.16
N LEU A 181 6.16 11.88 8.67
CA LEU A 181 7.56 12.25 8.96
C LEU A 181 8.51 11.88 7.81
N ALA A 182 7.99 11.43 6.68
CA ALA A 182 8.80 11.07 5.52
C ALA A 182 9.37 12.32 4.83
N CYS A 183 10.63 12.19 4.34
CA CYS A 183 11.26 13.20 3.49
C CYS A 183 11.05 12.93 2.00
N TYR A 184 10.14 12.01 1.65
CA TYR A 184 9.80 11.66 0.28
C TYR A 184 8.31 11.33 0.20
N GLU A 185 7.62 11.98 -0.74
CA GLU A 185 6.21 11.72 -1.03
C GLU A 185 6.10 10.68 -2.15
N GLY A 186 5.63 9.49 -1.77
CA GLY A 186 5.65 8.31 -2.63
C GLY A 186 4.71 8.37 -3.84
N HIS A 187 3.57 9.07 -3.75
CA HIS A 187 2.61 9.21 -4.85
C HIS A 187 3.15 10.13 -5.93
N TYR A 188 3.56 11.37 -5.55
CA TYR A 188 4.09 12.36 -6.49
C TYR A 188 5.56 12.11 -6.89
N LYS A 189 6.27 11.18 -6.23
CA LYS A 189 7.70 10.91 -6.46
C LYS A 189 8.58 12.14 -6.29
N LEU A 190 8.34 12.90 -5.21
CA LEU A 190 9.03 14.15 -4.91
C LEU A 190 9.67 14.13 -3.52
N PHE A 191 10.77 14.87 -3.37
CA PHE A 191 11.26 15.21 -2.02
C PHE A 191 10.17 15.94 -1.25
N TRP A 192 10.06 15.66 0.04
CA TRP A 192 9.00 16.20 0.87
C TRP A 192 9.52 16.71 2.20
N VAL A 193 8.92 17.76 2.71
CA VAL A 193 9.23 18.23 4.06
C VAL A 193 8.30 17.50 5.03
N PRO A 194 8.85 16.87 6.10
CA PRO A 194 8.03 16.21 7.12
C PRO A 194 6.91 17.11 7.64
N ARG A 195 5.69 16.57 7.73
CA ARG A 195 4.49 17.29 8.20
C ARG A 195 4.17 18.56 7.40
N MET A 196 4.54 18.63 6.13
CA MET A 196 4.27 19.80 5.28
C MET A 196 2.77 20.16 5.33
N PRO A 197 2.40 21.41 5.70
CA PRO A 197 1.01 21.85 5.65
C PRO A 197 0.44 21.77 4.23
N LYS A 198 -0.84 21.38 4.09
CA LYS A 198 -1.48 21.22 2.75
C LYS A 198 -1.39 22.49 1.88
N ALA A 199 -1.46 23.67 2.48
CA ALA A 199 -1.30 24.93 1.73
C ALA A 199 0.10 25.05 1.09
N LEU A 200 1.16 24.75 1.83
CA LEU A 200 2.54 24.74 1.34
C LEU A 200 2.75 23.60 0.33
N ALA A 201 2.17 22.44 0.57
CA ALA A 201 2.19 21.29 -0.34
C ALA A 201 1.59 21.66 -1.71
N ARG A 202 0.41 22.31 -1.72
CA ARG A 202 -0.22 22.80 -2.97
C ARG A 202 0.65 23.80 -3.71
N TRP A 203 1.25 24.76 -2.99
CA TRP A 203 2.17 25.71 -3.60
C TRP A 203 3.39 25.00 -4.22
N TYR A 204 4.02 24.10 -3.46
CA TYR A 204 5.17 23.32 -3.92
C TYR A 204 4.84 22.46 -5.14
N LEU A 205 3.69 21.76 -5.14
CA LEU A 205 3.24 20.94 -6.27
C LEU A 205 3.00 21.79 -7.52
N ARG A 206 2.35 22.96 -7.40
CA ARG A 206 2.18 23.91 -8.52
C ARG A 206 3.52 24.39 -9.08
N ALA A 207 4.47 24.73 -8.21
CA ALA A 207 5.82 25.13 -8.62
C ALA A 207 6.57 24.00 -9.35
N ARG A 208 6.17 22.73 -9.12
CA ARG A 208 6.71 21.53 -9.80
C ARG A 208 5.86 21.10 -11.01
N GLY A 209 4.85 21.87 -11.41
CA GLY A 209 3.95 21.54 -12.51
C GLY A 209 3.05 20.33 -12.25
N ARG A 210 2.69 20.06 -10.97
CA ARG A 210 1.89 18.90 -10.57
C ARG A 210 0.46 19.28 -10.23
N PRO A 211 -0.53 18.42 -10.52
CA PRO A 211 -1.88 18.55 -10.00
C PRO A 211 -1.90 18.56 -8.47
N THR A 212 -2.82 19.32 -7.87
CA THR A 212 -2.86 19.47 -6.40
C THR A 212 -4.04 18.81 -5.74
N GLY A 213 -5.04 18.35 -6.49
CA GLY A 213 -6.28 17.79 -5.92
C GLY A 213 -6.05 16.55 -5.05
N PHE A 214 -5.14 15.69 -5.48
CA PHE A 214 -4.87 14.43 -4.76
C PHE A 214 -4.25 14.65 -3.36
N VAL A 215 -3.39 15.66 -3.16
CA VAL A 215 -2.81 15.91 -1.83
C VAL A 215 -3.86 16.32 -0.80
N ASP A 216 -4.99 16.84 -1.23
CA ASP A 216 -6.08 17.24 -0.35
C ASP A 216 -6.84 16.03 0.21
N THR A 217 -6.83 14.90 -0.50
CA THR A 217 -7.46 13.64 -0.05
C THR A 217 -6.61 12.88 0.96
N LEU A 218 -5.30 13.18 1.06
CA LEU A 218 -4.40 12.44 1.92
C LEU A 218 -4.53 12.83 3.40
N THR A 219 -4.61 11.82 4.26
CA THR A 219 -4.55 11.98 5.72
C THR A 219 -3.12 11.73 6.22
N PRO A 220 -2.47 12.73 6.87
CA PRO A 220 -1.12 12.55 7.41
C PRO A 220 -1.13 11.59 8.60
N LEU A 221 -0.35 10.50 8.53
CA LEU A 221 -0.25 9.50 9.58
C LEU A 221 1.03 9.67 10.39
N LEU A 222 0.90 9.71 11.71
CA LEU A 222 2.02 9.75 12.64
C LEU A 222 2.20 8.38 13.30
N PRO A 223 3.43 7.82 13.35
CA PRO A 223 3.68 6.47 13.85
C PRO A 223 3.08 6.21 15.25
N ARG A 224 3.43 7.04 16.24
CA ARG A 224 2.95 6.89 17.63
C ARG A 224 1.42 6.99 17.74
N ARG A 225 0.80 7.88 16.94
CA ARG A 225 -0.66 8.04 16.96
C ARG A 225 -1.36 6.81 16.37
N LEU A 226 -0.82 6.26 15.28
CA LEU A 226 -1.38 5.06 14.67
C LEU A 226 -1.23 3.85 15.61
N GLU A 227 -0.08 3.70 16.28
CA GLU A 227 0.10 2.66 17.31
C GLU A 227 -0.90 2.78 18.46
N SER A 228 -1.12 4.01 18.99
CA SER A 228 -2.13 4.24 20.02
C SER A 228 -3.52 3.84 19.53
N LEU A 229 -3.92 4.28 18.33
CA LEU A 229 -5.23 3.92 17.75
C LEU A 229 -5.41 2.41 17.64
N VAL A 230 -4.38 1.68 17.24
CA VAL A 230 -4.44 0.21 17.13
C VAL A 230 -4.58 -0.44 18.52
N ARG A 231 -3.87 0.04 19.54
CA ARG A 231 -4.03 -0.43 20.93
C ARG A 231 -5.41 -0.12 21.50
N ASP A 232 -5.87 1.13 21.31
CA ASP A 232 -7.16 1.62 21.82
C ASP A 232 -8.34 0.87 21.16
N ALA A 233 -8.14 0.36 19.93
CA ALA A 233 -9.12 -0.46 19.23
C ALA A 233 -9.13 -1.94 19.70
N GLY A 234 -8.30 -2.31 20.67
CA GLY A 234 -8.32 -3.62 21.33
C GLY A 234 -7.22 -4.61 20.91
N ALA A 235 -6.15 -4.15 20.27
CA ALA A 235 -4.98 -4.99 20.03
C ALA A 235 -4.25 -5.28 21.33
N ARG A 236 -3.96 -6.56 21.58
CA ARG A 236 -3.21 -7.01 22.79
C ARG A 236 -1.72 -6.70 22.68
N GLU A 237 -1.21 -6.78 21.47
CA GLU A 237 0.19 -6.53 21.15
C GLU A 237 0.28 -5.71 19.88
N VAL A 238 1.16 -4.71 19.85
CA VAL A 238 1.46 -3.92 18.66
C VAL A 238 2.98 -3.81 18.54
N THR A 239 3.51 -4.44 17.52
CA THR A 239 4.94 -4.44 17.19
C THR A 239 5.17 -3.51 16.00
N ARG A 240 6.03 -2.53 16.16
CA ARG A 240 6.57 -1.77 15.02
C ARG A 240 7.65 -2.62 14.37
N LEU A 241 7.47 -2.88 13.09
CA LEU A 241 8.45 -3.62 12.31
C LEU A 241 9.54 -2.64 11.82
N GLU A 242 10.79 -3.11 11.86
CA GLU A 242 11.85 -2.37 11.21
C GLU A 242 11.54 -2.22 9.71
N PRO A 243 11.71 -1.01 9.14
CA PRO A 243 11.47 -0.83 7.72
C PRO A 243 12.26 -1.88 6.93
N ALA A 244 11.53 -2.69 6.13
CA ALA A 244 12.17 -3.63 5.23
C ALA A 244 12.98 -2.82 4.22
N ASP A 245 14.30 -2.79 4.40
CA ASP A 245 15.18 -1.97 3.58
C ASP A 245 14.66 -0.52 3.44
N ALA A 246 15.19 0.35 4.26
CA ALA A 246 15.18 1.77 3.97
C ALA A 246 16.09 2.04 2.74
N ARG A 247 15.86 1.29 1.65
CA ARG A 247 16.28 1.71 0.31
C ARG A 247 15.41 2.90 -0.02
N LEU A 248 15.78 3.98 0.64
CA LEU A 248 15.45 5.31 0.14
C LEU A 248 15.77 5.26 -1.34
N PRO A 249 14.88 5.74 -2.22
CA PRO A 249 15.18 5.78 -3.64
C PRO A 249 16.62 6.30 -3.76
N GLU A 250 17.49 5.58 -4.45
CA GLU A 250 18.81 6.07 -4.81
C GLU A 250 18.62 7.19 -5.83
N THR A 251 18.01 8.28 -5.37
CA THR A 251 18.02 9.52 -6.11
C THR A 251 19.41 10.06 -5.87
N GLY A 252 20.19 10.32 -6.88
CA GLY A 252 21.53 10.91 -6.76
C GLY A 252 21.53 12.30 -6.08
N SER A 253 20.57 12.58 -5.22
CA SER A 253 20.43 13.81 -4.48
C SER A 253 21.46 13.88 -3.35
N PRO A 254 22.25 14.96 -3.25
CA PRO A 254 23.23 15.16 -2.18
C PRO A 254 22.58 15.25 -0.78
N LEU A 255 21.26 15.38 -0.68
CA LEU A 255 20.53 15.45 0.60
C LEU A 255 20.31 14.07 1.25
N TRP A 256 20.49 12.96 0.53
CA TRP A 256 20.21 11.62 1.07
C TRP A 256 21.01 11.24 2.34
N PRO A 257 22.27 11.60 2.49
CA PRO A 257 23.00 11.33 3.74
C PRO A 257 22.33 12.01 4.95
N LEU A 258 21.83 13.24 4.77
CA LEU A 258 21.12 13.98 5.82
C LEU A 258 19.76 13.34 6.15
N VAL A 259 19.02 12.89 5.16
CA VAL A 259 17.76 12.17 5.34
C VAL A 259 17.98 10.85 6.08
N ARG A 260 19.03 10.10 5.75
CA ARG A 260 19.39 8.86 6.47
C ARG A 260 19.77 9.15 7.92
N ALA A 261 20.54 10.21 8.16
CA ALA A 261 20.89 10.63 9.52
C ALA A 261 19.64 11.04 10.32
N TYR A 262 18.72 11.80 9.70
CA TYR A 262 17.44 12.16 10.29
C TYR A 262 16.63 10.92 10.69
N TYR A 263 16.44 9.95 9.79
CA TYR A 263 15.69 8.74 10.11
C TYR A 263 16.35 7.91 11.23
N ARG A 264 17.68 7.79 11.23
CA ARG A 264 18.42 7.07 12.30
C ARG A 264 18.31 7.79 13.64
N LEU A 265 18.48 9.11 13.66
CA LEU A 265 18.47 9.91 14.90
C LEU A 265 17.10 9.84 15.60
N PHE A 266 16.01 9.85 14.83
CA PHE A 266 14.66 9.84 15.38
C PHE A 266 14.02 8.44 15.45
N GLY A 267 14.72 7.38 15.03
CA GLY A 267 14.19 6.00 15.02
C GLY A 267 12.92 5.87 14.18
N ILE A 268 12.87 6.53 13.02
CA ILE A 268 11.72 6.58 12.12
C ILE A 268 12.11 6.15 10.71
N GLY A 269 11.10 5.87 9.89
CA GLY A 269 11.28 5.56 8.47
C GLY A 269 10.30 6.34 7.60
N PRO A 270 10.42 6.18 6.27
CA PRO A 270 9.48 6.77 5.32
C PRO A 270 8.08 6.17 5.41
N HIS A 271 7.95 5.00 5.98
CA HIS A 271 6.70 4.27 6.17
C HIS A 271 6.50 3.87 7.63
N ILE A 272 5.25 3.67 8.00
CA ILE A 272 4.83 3.05 9.25
C ILE A 272 4.49 1.60 8.92
N GLU A 273 5.08 0.65 9.61
CA GLU A 273 4.79 -0.76 9.42
C GLU A 273 4.52 -1.39 10.78
N LEU A 274 3.31 -1.89 10.99
CA LEU A 274 2.85 -2.43 12.26
C LEU A 274 2.33 -3.85 12.06
N LEU A 275 2.65 -4.73 13.00
CA LEU A 275 1.96 -5.99 13.20
C LEU A 275 1.24 -5.95 14.54
N ALA A 276 -0.08 -6.07 14.52
CA ALA A 276 -0.88 -6.16 15.74
C ALA A 276 -1.45 -7.58 15.92
N ARG A 277 -1.63 -8.01 17.17
CA ARG A 277 -2.33 -9.23 17.56
C ARG A 277 -3.60 -8.85 18.33
N LYS A 278 -4.73 -9.45 17.96
CA LYS A 278 -6.00 -9.26 18.66
C LYS A 278 -6.13 -10.16 19.88
#